data_b65f393591cdb1d0df37e856e097ebc4
#
_entry.id   b65f393591cdb1d0df37e856e097ebc4
#
_cell.length_a   1.000
_cell.length_b   1.000
_cell.length_c   1.000
_cell.angle_alpha   90.00
_cell.angle_beta   90.00
_cell.angle_gamma   90.00
#
_symmetry.space_group_name_H-M   'P 1'
#
loop_
_entity.id
_entity.type
_entity.pdbx_description
1 polymer ?
#
loop_
_entity_poly.entity_id
_entity_poly.type
_entity_poly.pdbx_seq_one_letter_code
_entity_poly.pdbx_strand_id
1 'polypeptide(L)'
;VIVCDITKGVDRVEMDLVEKYNKENIPVVLVLSKIDLVEDEVVFKTLQQLSPLATKCEIVPLSSIKGRNVDTVVEVVEKFLPEVDERNKYFDDDEYTDKPLNFLVAEIVREKALYYLDREIPHGIAVVTQRFEEDENLIDIDVDIVCDKNSHKAIILGKQGTMLKKIGHDARVTIQKIVQKKVMLNIFVKVKPNWKNNLEFLDSLGYNINEL
;
A
#
# COMPACT_ATOMS: atom_id res chain seq x y z
N VAL A 1 15.97 -2.70 3.39
CA VAL A 1 15.51 -1.38 3.86
C VAL A 1 14.74 -1.55 5.16
N ILE A 2 15.11 -0.81 6.22
CA ILE A 2 14.40 -0.76 7.50
C ILE A 2 13.79 0.63 7.63
N VAL A 3 12.47 0.72 7.84
CA VAL A 3 11.76 2.01 7.93
C VAL A 3 11.33 2.26 9.36
N CYS A 4 11.83 3.38 9.94
CA CYS A 4 11.50 3.83 11.29
C CYS A 4 10.64 5.09 11.23
N ASP A 5 9.63 5.17 12.08
CA ASP A 5 8.84 6.37 12.29
C ASP A 5 9.56 7.28 13.30
N ILE A 6 10.16 8.39 12.82
CA ILE A 6 10.96 9.29 13.68
C ILE A 6 10.13 9.88 14.83
N THR A 7 8.81 9.98 14.70
CA THR A 7 7.93 10.52 15.75
C THR A 7 7.87 9.60 16.98
N LYS A 8 8.21 8.32 16.81
CA LYS A 8 8.28 7.31 17.88
C LYS A 8 9.69 7.09 18.42
N GLY A 9 10.68 7.66 17.71
CA GLY A 9 12.09 7.36 17.96
C GLY A 9 12.53 6.05 17.29
N VAL A 10 13.82 5.75 17.38
CA VAL A 10 14.39 4.50 16.88
C VAL A 10 14.49 3.54 18.06
N ASP A 11 13.78 2.43 17.97
CA ASP A 11 13.69 1.44 19.04
C ASP A 11 14.82 0.41 18.97
N ARG A 12 14.92 -0.40 20.01
CA ARG A 12 15.88 -1.50 20.08
C ARG A 12 15.66 -2.53 18.98
N VAL A 13 14.41 -2.71 18.55
CA VAL A 13 14.05 -3.67 17.49
C VAL A 13 14.74 -3.34 16.17
N GLU A 14 14.71 -2.06 15.74
CA GLU A 14 15.37 -1.62 14.52
C GLU A 14 16.89 -1.77 14.63
N MET A 15 17.46 -1.47 15.80
CA MET A 15 18.88 -1.62 16.05
C MET A 15 19.33 -3.08 15.99
N ASP A 16 18.56 -3.99 16.59
CA ASP A 16 18.82 -5.43 16.57
C ASP A 16 18.71 -5.99 15.12
N LEU A 17 17.77 -5.46 14.29
CA LEU A 17 17.67 -5.81 12.88
C LEU A 17 18.90 -5.36 12.08
N VAL A 18 19.36 -4.12 12.28
CA VAL A 18 20.60 -3.63 11.66
C VAL A 18 21.77 -4.53 11.99
N GLU A 19 21.93 -4.89 13.28
CA GLU A 19 23.02 -5.77 13.72
C GLU A 19 22.90 -7.17 13.14
N LYS A 20 21.68 -7.73 13.08
CA LYS A 20 21.42 -9.05 12.51
C LYS A 20 21.88 -9.12 11.05
N TYR A 21 21.37 -8.21 10.22
CA TYR A 21 21.70 -8.23 8.79
C TYR A 21 23.17 -7.91 8.49
N ASN A 22 23.81 -7.06 9.31
CA ASN A 22 25.24 -6.83 9.19
C ASN A 22 26.07 -8.08 9.50
N LYS A 23 25.65 -8.92 10.47
CA LYS A 23 26.30 -10.21 10.74
C LYS A 23 26.19 -11.19 9.56
N GLU A 24 25.12 -11.07 8.79
CA GLU A 24 24.87 -11.85 7.58
C GLU A 24 25.53 -11.23 6.33
N ASN A 25 26.29 -10.13 6.47
CA ASN A 25 26.88 -9.33 5.38
C ASN A 25 25.84 -8.79 4.37
N ILE A 26 24.63 -8.53 4.83
CA ILE A 26 23.58 -7.93 4.02
C ILE A 26 23.62 -6.41 4.21
N PRO A 27 23.74 -5.60 3.14
CA PRO A 27 23.70 -4.15 3.23
C PRO A 27 22.35 -3.68 3.81
N VAL A 28 22.41 -2.66 4.67
CA VAL A 28 21.22 -2.12 5.33
C VAL A 28 21.07 -0.63 5.01
N VAL A 29 19.87 -0.24 4.64
CA VAL A 29 19.45 1.18 4.54
C VAL A 29 18.39 1.43 5.61
N LEU A 30 18.72 2.31 6.57
CA LEU A 30 17.83 2.74 7.65
C LEU A 30 17.15 4.05 7.23
N VAL A 31 15.85 4.00 7.00
CA VAL A 31 15.05 5.16 6.59
C VAL A 31 14.31 5.74 7.79
N LEU A 32 14.60 6.99 8.15
CA LEU A 32 13.88 7.73 9.17
C LEU A 32 12.69 8.43 8.52
N SER A 33 11.52 7.83 8.58
CA SER A 33 10.32 8.32 7.92
C SER A 33 9.59 9.40 8.73
N LYS A 34 8.68 10.14 8.05
CA LYS A 34 7.81 11.17 8.64
C LYS A 34 8.56 12.36 9.24
N ILE A 35 9.69 12.75 8.66
CA ILE A 35 10.45 13.93 9.13
C ILE A 35 9.67 15.24 9.00
N ASP A 36 8.59 15.28 8.24
CA ASP A 36 7.66 16.40 8.09
C ASP A 36 6.77 16.64 9.32
N LEU A 37 6.73 15.71 10.25
CA LEU A 37 5.94 15.78 11.50
C LEU A 37 6.76 16.19 12.72
N VAL A 38 8.06 16.45 12.55
CA VAL A 38 8.97 16.86 13.63
C VAL A 38 9.81 18.06 13.19
N GLU A 39 10.35 18.79 14.16
CA GLU A 39 11.26 19.88 13.90
C GLU A 39 12.62 19.38 13.39
N ASP A 40 13.28 20.14 12.53
CA ASP A 40 14.60 19.77 11.95
C ASP A 40 15.65 19.49 13.03
N GLU A 41 15.54 20.12 14.20
CA GLU A 41 16.42 19.86 15.36
C GLU A 41 16.28 18.43 15.90
N VAL A 42 15.07 17.86 15.86
CA VAL A 42 14.82 16.47 16.26
C VAL A 42 15.46 15.52 15.26
N VAL A 43 15.32 15.81 13.97
CA VAL A 43 15.96 15.02 12.90
C VAL A 43 17.47 15.01 13.10
N PHE A 44 18.06 16.18 13.32
CA PHE A 44 19.50 16.32 13.54
C PHE A 44 20.00 15.55 14.77
N LYS A 45 19.32 15.69 15.91
CA LYS A 45 19.64 14.94 17.14
C LYS A 45 19.56 13.44 16.93
N THR A 46 18.52 12.97 16.23
CA THR A 46 18.37 11.54 15.93
C THR A 46 19.50 11.03 15.05
N LEU A 47 19.89 11.78 14.01
CA LEU A 47 21.03 11.43 13.16
C LEU A 47 22.36 11.41 13.97
N GLN A 48 22.55 12.34 14.88
CA GLN A 48 23.73 12.33 15.78
C GLN A 48 23.75 11.08 16.67
N GLN A 49 22.61 10.70 17.24
CA GLN A 49 22.48 9.48 18.07
C GLN A 49 22.77 8.21 17.28
N LEU A 50 22.39 8.18 16.01
CA LEU A 50 22.60 7.05 15.11
C LEU A 50 23.97 7.07 14.40
N SER A 51 24.78 8.11 14.61
CA SER A 51 26.10 8.21 13.96
C SER A 51 27.01 7.00 14.18
N PRO A 52 27.01 6.29 15.32
CA PRO A 52 27.80 5.06 15.48
C PRO A 52 27.37 3.93 14.53
N LEU A 53 26.13 3.98 14.02
CA LEU A 53 25.61 3.01 13.04
C LEU A 53 25.97 3.35 11.59
N ALA A 54 26.40 4.59 11.31
CA ALA A 54 26.74 5.04 9.95
C ALA A 54 27.87 4.22 9.29
N THR A 55 28.66 3.47 10.06
CA THR A 55 29.64 2.51 9.55
C THR A 55 29.03 1.14 9.21
N LYS A 56 27.79 0.91 9.61
CA LYS A 56 27.09 -0.39 9.49
C LYS A 56 25.89 -0.31 8.56
N CYS A 57 25.33 0.86 8.33
CA CYS A 57 24.17 1.06 7.45
C CYS A 57 24.15 2.50 6.91
N GLU A 58 23.54 2.68 5.74
CA GLU A 58 23.20 4.02 5.24
C GLU A 58 21.96 4.53 5.98
N ILE A 59 21.94 5.81 6.36
CA ILE A 59 20.83 6.41 7.11
C ILE A 59 20.24 7.54 6.28
N VAL A 60 18.97 7.45 5.91
CA VAL A 60 18.27 8.43 5.06
C VAL A 60 17.04 8.98 5.77
N PRO A 61 16.99 10.27 6.12
CA PRO A 61 15.79 10.93 6.59
C PRO A 61 14.81 11.16 5.42
N LEU A 62 13.54 10.79 5.59
CA LEU A 62 12.53 10.76 4.53
C LEU A 62 11.21 11.39 4.94
N SER A 63 10.60 12.18 4.04
CA SER A 63 9.15 12.44 4.05
C SER A 63 8.52 11.97 2.74
N SER A 64 7.81 10.86 2.78
CA SER A 64 7.09 10.33 1.60
C SER A 64 5.99 11.29 1.13
N ILE A 65 5.25 11.90 2.06
CA ILE A 65 4.14 12.82 1.73
C ILE A 65 4.64 14.10 1.06
N LYS A 66 5.81 14.60 1.47
CA LYS A 66 6.42 15.82 0.88
C LYS A 66 7.37 15.51 -0.27
N GLY A 67 7.62 14.25 -0.57
CA GLY A 67 8.60 13.83 -1.57
C GLY A 67 10.06 14.13 -1.19
N ARG A 68 10.34 14.50 0.08
CA ARG A 68 11.69 14.88 0.51
C ARG A 68 12.56 13.63 0.67
N ASN A 69 13.67 13.57 -0.07
CA ASN A 69 14.67 12.50 -0.08
C ASN A 69 14.14 11.13 -0.55
N VAL A 70 13.03 11.07 -1.30
CA VAL A 70 12.53 9.82 -1.88
C VAL A 70 13.54 9.28 -2.89
N ASP A 71 13.99 10.14 -3.81
CA ASP A 71 14.98 9.76 -4.82
C ASP A 71 16.31 9.33 -4.17
N THR A 72 16.72 9.98 -3.08
CA THR A 72 17.93 9.59 -2.32
C THR A 72 17.85 8.16 -1.78
N VAL A 73 16.63 7.73 -1.32
CA VAL A 73 16.46 6.34 -0.87
C VAL A 73 16.66 5.37 -2.05
N VAL A 74 16.11 5.69 -3.22
CA VAL A 74 16.27 4.88 -4.44
C VAL A 74 17.74 4.80 -4.82
N GLU A 75 18.44 5.94 -4.95
CA GLU A 75 19.86 6.02 -5.28
C GLU A 75 20.75 5.22 -4.32
N VAL A 76 20.44 5.27 -3.01
CA VAL A 76 21.19 4.50 -2.01
C VAL A 76 20.93 3.01 -2.12
N VAL A 77 19.67 2.61 -2.38
CA VAL A 77 19.32 1.18 -2.57
C VAL A 77 19.99 0.64 -3.83
N GLU A 78 19.98 1.40 -4.94
CA GLU A 78 20.60 1.01 -6.22
C GLU A 78 22.08 0.65 -6.08
N LYS A 79 22.82 1.36 -5.21
CA LYS A 79 24.26 1.07 -4.95
C LYS A 79 24.51 -0.35 -4.43
N PHE A 80 23.51 -0.95 -3.81
CA PHE A 80 23.61 -2.28 -3.20
C PHE A 80 22.95 -3.38 -4.04
N LEU A 81 22.24 -3.02 -5.11
CA LEU A 81 21.65 -4.01 -6.00
C LEU A 81 22.73 -4.65 -6.85
N PRO A 82 22.70 -5.98 -7.03
CA PRO A 82 23.58 -6.65 -7.97
C PRO A 82 23.21 -6.28 -9.41
N GLU A 83 24.20 -6.19 -10.28
CA GLU A 83 23.95 -6.14 -11.73
C GLU A 83 23.26 -7.45 -12.17
N VAL A 84 22.09 -7.33 -12.77
CA VAL A 84 21.33 -8.47 -13.27
C VAL A 84 21.46 -8.53 -14.80
N ASP A 85 21.85 -9.68 -15.33
CA ASP A 85 21.82 -9.95 -16.79
C ASP A 85 20.35 -9.90 -17.24
N GLU A 86 20.06 -9.26 -18.38
CA GLU A 86 18.71 -9.17 -18.96
C GLU A 86 18.00 -10.52 -19.07
N ARG A 87 18.75 -11.61 -19.20
CA ARG A 87 18.23 -12.99 -19.24
C ARG A 87 17.67 -13.49 -17.90
N ASN A 88 17.98 -12.81 -16.81
CA ASN A 88 17.58 -13.17 -15.45
C ASN A 88 16.65 -12.14 -14.81
N LYS A 89 15.99 -11.28 -15.61
CA LYS A 89 14.95 -10.40 -15.12
C LYS A 89 13.79 -11.20 -14.52
N TYR A 90 13.37 -10.85 -13.32
CA TYR A 90 12.21 -11.47 -12.66
C TYR A 90 10.88 -10.95 -13.22
N PHE A 91 10.89 -9.74 -13.80
CA PHE A 91 9.73 -9.05 -14.35
C PHE A 91 10.11 -8.38 -15.66
N ASP A 92 9.18 -8.31 -16.61
CA ASP A 92 9.35 -7.54 -17.84
C ASP A 92 9.28 -6.04 -17.55
N ASP A 93 9.92 -5.20 -18.40
CA ASP A 93 10.01 -3.74 -18.15
C ASP A 93 8.65 -3.02 -18.16
N ASP A 94 7.66 -3.60 -18.79
CA ASP A 94 6.26 -3.13 -18.89
C ASP A 94 5.31 -3.83 -17.91
N GLU A 95 5.79 -4.77 -17.10
CA GLU A 95 4.99 -5.45 -16.09
C GLU A 95 4.81 -4.57 -14.85
N TYR A 96 3.64 -3.95 -14.74
CA TYR A 96 3.31 -3.04 -13.65
C TYR A 96 3.04 -3.76 -12.31
N THR A 97 2.56 -5.01 -12.36
CA THR A 97 2.22 -5.83 -11.19
C THR A 97 2.08 -7.30 -11.58
N ASP A 98 2.46 -8.19 -10.68
CA ASP A 98 2.26 -9.64 -10.76
C ASP A 98 0.81 -10.07 -10.48
N LYS A 99 -0.04 -9.13 -10.06
CA LYS A 99 -1.43 -9.43 -9.71
C LYS A 99 -2.36 -9.28 -10.92
N PRO A 100 -3.36 -10.14 -11.05
CA PRO A 100 -4.32 -10.03 -12.13
C PRO A 100 -5.13 -8.71 -12.05
N LEU A 101 -5.58 -8.21 -13.18
CA LEU A 101 -6.24 -6.90 -13.30
C LEU A 101 -7.52 -6.78 -12.43
N ASN A 102 -8.27 -7.86 -12.24
CA ASN A 102 -9.43 -7.88 -11.35
C ASN A 102 -9.05 -7.61 -9.88
N PHE A 103 -7.88 -8.09 -9.42
CA PHE A 103 -7.35 -7.78 -8.10
C PHE A 103 -6.96 -6.30 -8.00
N LEU A 104 -6.25 -5.77 -9.00
CA LEU A 104 -5.85 -4.38 -9.04
C LEU A 104 -7.05 -3.44 -8.99
N VAL A 105 -8.12 -3.76 -9.69
CA VAL A 105 -9.38 -3.01 -9.66
C VAL A 105 -9.98 -2.96 -8.25
N ALA A 106 -10.03 -4.10 -7.56
CA ALA A 106 -10.52 -4.16 -6.17
C ALA A 106 -9.67 -3.27 -5.25
N GLU A 107 -8.34 -3.31 -5.38
CA GLU A 107 -7.43 -2.48 -4.59
C GLU A 107 -7.58 -0.99 -4.89
N ILE A 108 -7.80 -0.58 -6.15
CA ILE A 108 -8.08 0.82 -6.50
C ILE A 108 -9.38 1.31 -5.86
N VAL A 109 -10.45 0.50 -5.90
CA VAL A 109 -11.72 0.84 -5.24
C VAL A 109 -11.51 0.93 -3.72
N ARG A 110 -10.72 0.01 -3.13
CA ARG A 110 -10.39 0.02 -1.71
C ARG A 110 -9.59 1.27 -1.33
N GLU A 111 -8.60 1.67 -2.12
CA GLU A 111 -7.83 2.89 -1.93
C GLU A 111 -8.72 4.13 -1.87
N LYS A 112 -9.67 4.27 -2.84
CA LYS A 112 -10.59 5.42 -2.84
C LYS A 112 -11.55 5.37 -1.66
N ALA A 113 -12.00 4.18 -1.25
CA ALA A 113 -12.80 4.02 -0.04
C ALA A 113 -12.00 4.42 1.22
N LEU A 114 -10.74 3.99 1.35
CA LEU A 114 -9.85 4.41 2.45
C LEU A 114 -9.64 5.92 2.48
N TYR A 115 -9.54 6.56 1.32
CA TYR A 115 -9.31 8.00 1.21
C TYR A 115 -10.52 8.84 1.66
N TYR A 116 -11.74 8.35 1.39
CA TYR A 116 -12.97 9.11 1.65
C TYR A 116 -13.69 8.73 2.93
N LEU A 117 -13.37 7.59 3.53
CA LEU A 117 -13.99 7.10 4.75
C LEU A 117 -13.08 7.37 5.95
N ASP A 118 -13.70 7.71 7.08
CA ASP A 118 -13.00 8.09 8.30
C ASP A 118 -13.14 7.04 9.41
N ARG A 119 -12.35 7.20 10.47
CA ARG A 119 -12.35 6.43 11.72
C ARG A 119 -12.07 4.95 11.48
N GLU A 120 -12.89 4.07 12.09
CA GLU A 120 -12.76 2.62 12.01
C GLU A 120 -13.31 1.98 10.73
N ILE A 121 -14.08 2.74 9.92
CA ILE A 121 -14.73 2.19 8.71
C ILE A 121 -13.72 1.68 7.69
N PRO A 122 -12.64 2.42 7.36
CA PRO A 122 -11.64 1.96 6.40
C PRO A 122 -11.01 0.61 6.77
N HIS A 123 -10.78 0.39 8.06
CA HIS A 123 -10.20 -0.85 8.57
C HIS A 123 -11.21 -2.01 8.68
N GLY A 124 -12.48 -1.71 8.44
CA GLY A 124 -13.62 -2.65 8.55
C GLY A 124 -14.23 -3.07 7.23
N ILE A 125 -13.57 -2.77 6.10
CA ILE A 125 -14.06 -3.13 4.77
C ILE A 125 -13.12 -4.09 4.04
N ALA A 126 -13.71 -4.90 3.16
CA ALA A 126 -13.02 -5.62 2.11
C ALA A 126 -13.63 -5.26 0.75
N VAL A 127 -12.86 -5.40 -0.31
CA VAL A 127 -13.32 -5.14 -1.67
C VAL A 127 -13.02 -6.34 -2.54
N VAL A 128 -14.02 -6.77 -3.32
CA VAL A 128 -13.93 -7.97 -4.15
C VAL A 128 -14.50 -7.68 -5.53
N THR A 129 -13.76 -8.00 -6.57
CA THR A 129 -14.30 -8.00 -7.93
C THR A 129 -15.11 -9.26 -8.15
N GLN A 130 -16.39 -9.10 -8.46
CA GLN A 130 -17.33 -10.19 -8.68
C GLN A 130 -17.44 -10.60 -10.15
N ARG A 131 -17.37 -9.61 -11.03
CA ARG A 131 -17.42 -9.80 -12.48
C ARG A 131 -16.40 -8.88 -13.14
N PHE A 132 -15.71 -9.42 -14.13
CA PHE A 132 -14.77 -8.69 -14.95
C PHE A 132 -14.89 -9.22 -16.38
N GLU A 133 -15.52 -8.44 -17.25
CA GLU A 133 -15.71 -8.79 -18.65
C GLU A 133 -15.04 -7.72 -19.51
N GLU A 134 -14.15 -8.16 -20.38
CA GLU A 134 -13.39 -7.28 -21.25
C GLU A 134 -13.75 -7.52 -22.70
N ASP A 135 -14.22 -6.45 -23.35
CA ASP A 135 -14.42 -6.36 -24.78
C ASP A 135 -13.34 -5.50 -25.45
N GLU A 136 -13.38 -5.38 -26.76
CA GLU A 136 -12.39 -4.59 -27.51
C GLU A 136 -12.27 -3.13 -27.01
N ASN A 137 -13.39 -2.49 -26.65
CA ASN A 137 -13.44 -1.05 -26.32
C ASN A 137 -13.97 -0.74 -24.92
N LEU A 138 -14.46 -1.74 -24.19
CA LEU A 138 -15.13 -1.58 -22.90
C LEU A 138 -14.73 -2.69 -21.95
N ILE A 139 -14.53 -2.33 -20.69
CA ILE A 139 -14.42 -3.28 -19.59
C ILE A 139 -15.61 -3.05 -18.67
N ASP A 140 -16.40 -4.09 -18.43
CA ASP A 140 -17.55 -4.07 -17.51
C ASP A 140 -17.20 -4.81 -16.21
N ILE A 141 -17.30 -4.09 -15.08
CA ILE A 141 -16.77 -4.54 -13.81
C ILE A 141 -17.83 -4.37 -12.71
N ASP A 142 -18.11 -5.46 -11.99
CA ASP A 142 -18.90 -5.42 -10.76
C ASP A 142 -18.01 -5.65 -9.55
N VAL A 143 -18.09 -4.75 -8.57
CA VAL A 143 -17.27 -4.78 -7.35
C VAL A 143 -18.17 -4.72 -6.12
N ASP A 144 -17.89 -5.58 -5.16
CA ASP A 144 -18.53 -5.56 -3.84
C ASP A 144 -17.59 -4.88 -2.81
N ILE A 145 -18.10 -3.87 -2.11
CA ILE A 145 -17.52 -3.40 -0.86
C ILE A 145 -18.24 -4.13 0.27
N VAL A 146 -17.53 -4.99 0.98
CA VAL A 146 -18.06 -5.78 2.10
C VAL A 146 -17.73 -5.08 3.41
N CYS A 147 -18.72 -4.94 4.28
CA CYS A 147 -18.57 -4.37 5.62
C CYS A 147 -19.28 -5.22 6.67
N ASP A 148 -18.94 -5.01 7.94
CA ASP A 148 -19.42 -5.85 9.05
C ASP A 148 -20.84 -5.52 9.50
N LYS A 149 -21.28 -4.24 9.40
CA LYS A 149 -22.52 -3.74 10.01
C LYS A 149 -23.31 -2.85 9.05
N ASN A 150 -24.65 -2.82 9.26
CA ASN A 150 -25.53 -1.92 8.51
C ASN A 150 -25.19 -0.43 8.73
N SER A 151 -24.69 -0.03 9.91
CA SER A 151 -24.22 1.32 10.17
C SER A 151 -23.03 1.69 9.27
N HIS A 152 -22.10 0.76 9.04
CA HIS A 152 -20.98 0.95 8.11
C HIS A 152 -21.48 1.10 6.67
N LYS A 153 -22.42 0.25 6.25
CA LYS A 153 -23.06 0.37 4.93
C LYS A 153 -23.68 1.74 4.71
N ALA A 154 -24.39 2.29 5.70
CA ALA A 154 -24.99 3.61 5.60
C ALA A 154 -23.93 4.73 5.41
N ILE A 155 -22.79 4.63 6.09
CA ILE A 155 -21.68 5.58 5.96
C ILE A 155 -21.01 5.46 4.58
N ILE A 156 -20.76 4.24 4.10
CA ILE A 156 -20.16 3.97 2.78
C ILE A 156 -21.05 4.49 1.65
N LEU A 157 -22.36 4.30 1.77
CA LEU A 157 -23.33 4.85 0.81
C LEU A 157 -23.35 6.39 0.87
N GLY A 158 -23.31 6.95 2.08
CA GLY A 158 -23.51 8.37 2.31
C GLY A 158 -24.94 8.82 2.03
N LYS A 159 -25.23 10.10 2.26
CA LYS A 159 -26.57 10.68 2.03
C LYS A 159 -26.94 10.55 0.55
N GLN A 160 -28.03 9.84 0.24
CA GLN A 160 -28.50 9.57 -1.14
C GLN A 160 -27.45 8.94 -2.06
N GLY A 161 -26.51 8.16 -1.50
CA GLY A 161 -25.46 7.47 -2.27
C GLY A 161 -24.31 8.36 -2.73
N THR A 162 -24.19 9.59 -2.22
CA THR A 162 -23.17 10.56 -2.66
C THR A 162 -21.75 10.10 -2.38
N MET A 163 -21.50 9.44 -1.26
CA MET A 163 -20.16 8.94 -0.92
C MET A 163 -19.73 7.80 -1.85
N LEU A 164 -20.60 6.83 -2.06
CA LEU A 164 -20.33 5.72 -2.97
C LEU A 164 -20.11 6.20 -4.42
N LYS A 165 -20.90 7.19 -4.88
CA LYS A 165 -20.71 7.80 -6.21
C LYS A 165 -19.34 8.45 -6.35
N LYS A 166 -18.85 9.12 -5.31
CA LYS A 166 -17.52 9.77 -5.30
C LYS A 166 -16.41 8.73 -5.37
N ILE A 167 -16.49 7.70 -4.53
CA ILE A 167 -15.56 6.56 -4.55
C ILE A 167 -15.53 5.92 -5.95
N GLY A 168 -16.70 5.60 -6.51
CA GLY A 168 -16.82 4.96 -7.80
C GLY A 168 -16.32 5.84 -8.96
N HIS A 169 -16.58 7.16 -8.91
CA HIS A 169 -16.09 8.08 -9.93
C HIS A 169 -14.56 8.08 -9.98
N ASP A 170 -13.90 8.28 -8.84
CA ASP A 170 -12.45 8.41 -8.78
C ASP A 170 -11.75 7.08 -9.03
N ALA A 171 -12.32 5.96 -8.56
CA ALA A 171 -11.84 4.62 -8.89
C ALA A 171 -11.89 4.39 -10.41
N ARG A 172 -13.04 4.65 -11.05
CA ARG A 172 -13.20 4.50 -12.51
C ARG A 172 -12.18 5.31 -13.28
N VAL A 173 -11.95 6.58 -12.91
CA VAL A 173 -10.96 7.44 -13.58
C VAL A 173 -9.55 6.86 -13.46
N THR A 174 -9.20 6.32 -12.31
CA THR A 174 -7.90 5.68 -12.08
C THR A 174 -7.77 4.40 -12.90
N ILE A 175 -8.78 3.54 -12.90
CA ILE A 175 -8.80 2.28 -13.66
C ILE A 175 -8.68 2.57 -15.17
N GLN A 176 -9.46 3.52 -15.70
CA GLN A 176 -9.41 3.90 -17.11
C GLN A 176 -8.02 4.34 -17.58
N LYS A 177 -7.26 5.04 -16.72
CA LYS A 177 -5.88 5.45 -17.03
C LYS A 177 -4.92 4.25 -17.15
N ILE A 178 -5.16 3.21 -16.37
CA ILE A 178 -4.32 2.01 -16.35
C ILE A 178 -4.64 1.12 -17.55
N VAL A 179 -5.93 0.85 -17.77
CA VAL A 179 -6.36 -0.07 -18.84
C VAL A 179 -6.45 0.57 -20.24
N GLN A 180 -6.41 1.91 -20.30
CA GLN A 180 -6.56 2.71 -21.54
C GLN A 180 -7.81 2.38 -22.38
N LYS A 181 -8.86 1.86 -21.71
CA LYS A 181 -10.17 1.52 -22.28
C LYS A 181 -11.29 2.21 -21.52
N LYS A 182 -12.47 2.25 -22.10
CA LYS A 182 -13.68 2.67 -21.36
C LYS A 182 -13.98 1.66 -20.27
N VAL A 183 -14.41 2.14 -19.10
CA VAL A 183 -14.74 1.30 -17.96
C VAL A 183 -16.16 1.61 -17.49
N MET A 184 -16.98 0.58 -17.42
CA MET A 184 -18.24 0.56 -16.69
C MET A 184 -17.99 -0.10 -15.34
N LEU A 185 -18.09 0.68 -14.26
CA LEU A 185 -17.81 0.22 -12.90
C LEU A 185 -19.08 0.29 -12.06
N ASN A 186 -19.57 -0.84 -11.64
CA ASN A 186 -20.71 -0.98 -10.74
C ASN A 186 -20.21 -1.38 -9.36
N ILE A 187 -20.56 -0.61 -8.32
CA ILE A 187 -20.15 -0.89 -6.95
C ILE A 187 -21.37 -1.16 -6.08
N PHE A 188 -21.35 -2.29 -5.40
CA PHE A 188 -22.38 -2.72 -4.46
C PHE A 188 -21.82 -2.73 -3.03
N VAL A 189 -22.64 -2.39 -2.05
CA VAL A 189 -22.24 -2.48 -0.64
C VAL A 189 -23.00 -3.60 0.03
N LYS A 190 -22.27 -4.63 0.48
CA LYS A 190 -22.80 -5.82 1.14
C LYS A 190 -22.43 -5.84 2.63
N VAL A 191 -23.36 -6.27 3.45
CA VAL A 191 -23.11 -6.50 4.88
C VAL A 191 -22.90 -7.99 5.10
N LYS A 192 -21.73 -8.35 5.59
CA LYS A 192 -21.37 -9.72 5.98
C LYS A 192 -20.82 -9.67 7.40
N PRO A 193 -21.64 -9.93 8.43
CA PRO A 193 -21.20 -9.89 9.81
C PRO A 193 -20.00 -10.80 10.06
N ASN A 194 -19.04 -10.31 10.82
CA ASN A 194 -17.87 -11.06 11.23
C ASN A 194 -17.01 -11.64 10.09
N TRP A 195 -17.01 -10.97 8.91
CA TRP A 195 -16.30 -11.45 7.72
C TRP A 195 -14.80 -11.65 7.92
N LYS A 196 -14.19 -10.87 8.82
CA LYS A 196 -12.75 -10.95 9.14
C LYS A 196 -12.35 -12.29 9.78
N ASN A 197 -13.28 -12.99 10.39
CA ASN A 197 -13.05 -14.30 11.01
C ASN A 197 -13.51 -15.47 10.13
N ASN A 198 -13.98 -15.21 8.92
CA ASN A 198 -14.40 -16.24 7.98
C ASN A 198 -13.23 -16.59 7.04
N LEU A 199 -12.57 -17.70 7.33
CA LEU A 199 -11.35 -18.13 6.62
C LEU A 199 -11.59 -18.35 5.13
N GLU A 200 -12.71 -19.00 4.76
CA GLU A 200 -13.07 -19.23 3.35
C GLU A 200 -13.26 -17.90 2.59
N PHE A 201 -13.85 -16.91 3.28
CA PHE A 201 -14.03 -15.60 2.68
C PHE A 201 -12.69 -14.84 2.56
N LEU A 202 -11.83 -14.92 3.56
CA LEU A 202 -10.49 -14.33 3.50
C LEU A 202 -9.64 -14.94 2.38
N ASP A 203 -9.73 -16.26 2.21
CA ASP A 203 -9.04 -16.95 1.10
C ASP A 203 -9.56 -16.46 -0.27
N SER A 204 -10.89 -16.28 -0.41
CA SER A 204 -11.49 -15.70 -1.62
C SER A 204 -11.07 -14.25 -1.92
N LEU A 205 -10.54 -13.55 -0.91
CA LEU A 205 -9.96 -12.21 -1.03
C LEU A 205 -8.47 -12.21 -1.39
N GLY A 206 -7.86 -13.39 -1.53
CA GLY A 206 -6.43 -13.56 -1.79
C GLY A 206 -5.55 -13.46 -0.54
N TYR A 207 -6.14 -13.48 0.67
CA TYR A 207 -5.38 -13.61 1.92
C TYR A 207 -5.06 -15.08 2.17
N ASN A 208 -3.88 -15.51 1.75
CA ASN A 208 -3.42 -16.86 1.96
C ASN A 208 -2.97 -17.05 3.42
N ILE A 209 -3.80 -17.73 4.23
CA ILE A 209 -3.55 -17.92 5.68
C ILE A 209 -2.32 -18.79 5.95
N ASN A 210 -1.86 -19.55 4.97
CA ASN A 210 -0.67 -20.39 5.09
C ASN A 210 0.64 -19.61 4.89
N GLU A 211 0.57 -18.31 4.57
CA GLU A 211 1.72 -17.42 4.39
C GLU A 211 1.88 -16.41 5.54
N LEU A 212 1.02 -16.47 6.56
CA LEU A 212 1.09 -15.70 7.80
C LEU A 212 1.63 -16.55 8.95
#